data_85d2b24abeeb78b331ba1831cddf993a
#
_entry.id   85d2b24abeeb78b331ba1831cddf993a
#
_cell.length_a   1.000
_cell.length_b   1.000
_cell.length_c   1.000
_cell.angle_alpha   90.00
_cell.angle_beta   90.00
_cell.angle_gamma   90.00
#
_symmetry.space_group_name_H-M   'P 1'
#
loop_
_entity.id
_entity.type
_entity.pdbx_description
1 polymer ?
#
loop_
_entity_poly.entity_id
_entity_poly.type
_entity_poly.pdbx_seq_one_letter_code
_entity_poly.pdbx_strand_id
1 'polypeptide(L)'
;MMNEKTEMIFGVRAVIEAIQAGKEIDKIMVKRDIQSDLSKELFAVLKGTLIPVQRVPVERINKITRKNHQGVVAFISAITYQKTEDLVPFLFEEGKNPLLIMLDGITDVRNFGAIARTCECAGVDGIIIPAKNSVSVNADAIKTSAGALHTLPVCREQSLTSTIKF
;
A
#
# COMPACT_ATOMS: atom_id res chain seq x y z
N MET A 1 -10.89 -15.87 -18.81
CA MET A 1 -10.12 -14.78 -18.22
C MET A 1 -10.06 -15.03 -16.72
N MET A 2 -8.92 -15.49 -16.21
CA MET A 2 -8.73 -15.71 -14.78
C MET A 2 -8.73 -14.34 -14.09
N ASN A 3 -9.74 -14.11 -13.29
CA ASN A 3 -9.81 -12.98 -12.38
C ASN A 3 -8.74 -13.22 -11.31
N GLU A 4 -7.55 -12.63 -11.47
CA GLU A 4 -6.53 -12.66 -10.43
C GLU A 4 -7.11 -11.94 -9.23
N LYS A 5 -7.63 -12.74 -8.29
CA LYS A 5 -8.23 -12.24 -7.06
C LYS A 5 -7.16 -11.49 -6.30
N THR A 6 -7.35 -10.20 -6.10
CA THR A 6 -6.57 -9.44 -5.11
C THR A 6 -6.48 -10.28 -3.83
N GLU A 7 -5.27 -10.65 -3.44
CA GLU A 7 -5.05 -11.44 -2.25
C GLU A 7 -5.52 -10.66 -1.04
N MET A 8 -6.38 -11.28 -0.21
CA MET A 8 -6.95 -10.62 0.96
C MET A 8 -6.98 -11.55 2.17
N ILE A 9 -6.80 -10.96 3.33
CA ILE A 9 -6.93 -11.60 4.64
C ILE A 9 -8.15 -11.01 5.33
N PHE A 10 -8.95 -11.84 5.98
CA PHE A 10 -10.17 -11.42 6.68
C PHE A 10 -10.23 -12.02 8.09
N GLY A 11 -10.87 -11.29 8.99
CA GLY A 11 -10.92 -11.59 10.41
C GLY A 11 -9.84 -10.85 11.21
N VAL A 12 -10.19 -10.38 12.39
CA VAL A 12 -9.34 -9.47 13.18
C VAL A 12 -8.02 -10.14 13.55
N ARG A 13 -8.06 -11.38 14.07
CA ARG A 13 -6.86 -12.10 14.50
C ARG A 13 -5.92 -12.40 13.33
N ALA A 14 -6.46 -12.89 12.21
CA ALA A 14 -5.65 -13.20 11.03
C ALA A 14 -4.94 -11.96 10.47
N VAL A 15 -5.59 -10.79 10.53
CA VAL A 15 -4.98 -9.52 10.12
C VAL A 15 -3.88 -9.10 11.09
N ILE A 16 -4.09 -9.23 12.40
CA ILE A 16 -3.05 -8.96 13.42
C ILE A 16 -1.82 -9.84 13.17
N GLU A 17 -2.02 -11.15 13.01
CA GLU A 17 -0.94 -12.10 12.74
C GLU A 17 -0.19 -11.79 11.46
N ALA A 18 -0.89 -11.36 10.40
CA ALA A 18 -0.29 -10.96 9.13
C ALA A 18 0.61 -9.72 9.29
N ILE A 19 0.16 -8.70 10.05
CA ILE A 19 0.96 -7.51 10.35
C ILE A 19 2.21 -7.89 11.15
N GLN A 20 2.05 -8.70 12.19
CA GLN A 20 3.14 -9.16 13.06
C GLN A 20 4.16 -10.04 12.30
N ALA A 21 3.69 -10.79 11.31
CA ALA A 21 4.53 -11.58 10.42
C ALA A 21 5.24 -10.76 9.34
N GLY A 22 5.05 -9.43 9.32
CA GLY A 22 5.69 -8.54 8.35
C GLY A 22 5.12 -8.66 6.92
N LYS A 23 3.87 -9.14 6.76
CA LYS A 23 3.25 -9.16 5.43
C LYS A 23 3.00 -7.75 4.94
N GLU A 24 3.28 -7.53 3.66
CA GLU A 24 3.02 -6.25 2.99
C GLU A 24 1.52 -6.04 2.80
N ILE A 25 0.97 -5.11 3.57
CA ILE A 25 -0.45 -4.77 3.52
C ILE A 25 -0.62 -3.43 2.79
N ASP A 26 -1.46 -3.47 1.77
CA ASP A 26 -1.79 -2.30 0.98
C ASP A 26 -2.76 -1.37 1.72
N LYS A 27 -3.85 -1.94 2.25
CA LYS A 27 -4.83 -1.23 3.08
C LYS A 27 -5.65 -2.19 3.93
N ILE A 28 -6.27 -1.66 4.97
CA ILE A 28 -7.22 -2.39 5.82
C ILE A 28 -8.57 -1.67 5.80
N MET A 29 -9.64 -2.41 5.57
CA MET A 29 -11.01 -1.95 5.78
C MET A 29 -11.51 -2.47 7.12
N VAL A 30 -12.06 -1.57 7.92
CA VAL A 30 -12.60 -1.88 9.25
C VAL A 30 -14.02 -1.36 9.35
N LYS A 31 -14.95 -2.16 9.88
CA LYS A 31 -16.31 -1.74 10.19
C LYS A 31 -16.29 -0.50 11.09
N ARG A 32 -17.15 0.51 10.80
CA ARG A 32 -17.17 1.78 11.54
C ARG A 32 -17.32 1.59 13.04
N ASP A 33 -18.25 0.73 13.46
CA ASP A 33 -18.66 0.54 14.87
C ASP A 33 -18.00 -0.69 15.51
N ILE A 34 -16.79 -1.05 15.05
CA ILE A 34 -16.09 -2.17 15.64
C ILE A 34 -15.64 -1.82 17.06
N GLN A 35 -16.15 -2.59 18.03
CA GLN A 35 -15.84 -2.46 19.45
C GLN A 35 -15.62 -3.85 20.03
N SER A 36 -14.38 -4.28 20.06
CA SER A 36 -13.97 -5.53 20.69
C SER A 36 -12.54 -5.39 21.20
N ASP A 37 -12.16 -6.21 22.16
CA ASP A 37 -10.78 -6.18 22.67
C ASP A 37 -9.77 -6.52 21.58
N LEU A 38 -10.12 -7.45 20.66
CA LEU A 38 -9.32 -7.74 19.48
C LEU A 38 -9.18 -6.53 18.54
N SER A 39 -10.20 -5.68 18.45
CA SER A 39 -10.07 -4.46 17.64
C SER A 39 -9.12 -3.44 18.26
N LYS A 40 -9.09 -3.35 19.60
CA LYS A 40 -8.09 -2.51 20.30
C LYS A 40 -6.67 -3.02 20.06
N GLU A 41 -6.47 -4.34 20.11
CA GLU A 41 -5.20 -4.99 19.80
C GLU A 41 -4.78 -4.70 18.34
N LEU A 42 -5.70 -4.80 17.36
CA LEU A 42 -5.43 -4.45 15.97
C LEU A 42 -4.94 -3.00 15.85
N PHE A 43 -5.63 -2.04 16.46
CA PHE A 43 -5.21 -0.64 16.40
C PHE A 43 -3.90 -0.38 17.14
N ALA A 44 -3.58 -1.13 18.19
CA ALA A 44 -2.27 -1.05 18.86
C ALA A 44 -1.13 -1.53 17.96
N VAL A 45 -1.31 -2.63 17.24
CA VAL A 45 -0.31 -3.16 16.28
C VAL A 45 -0.16 -2.24 15.07
N LEU A 46 -1.22 -1.55 14.65
CA LEU A 46 -1.17 -0.59 13.54
C LEU A 46 -0.49 0.73 13.89
N LYS A 47 -0.34 1.02 15.18
CA LYS A 47 0.30 2.26 15.62
C LYS A 47 1.76 2.31 15.17
N GLY A 48 2.12 3.37 14.46
CA GLY A 48 3.47 3.54 13.91
C GLY A 48 3.69 2.89 12.53
N THR A 49 2.69 2.20 11.97
CA THR A 49 2.74 1.71 10.60
C THR A 49 2.19 2.76 9.62
N LEU A 50 2.57 2.64 8.34
CA LEU A 50 2.03 3.44 7.24
C LEU A 50 0.84 2.77 6.54
N ILE A 51 0.27 1.72 7.13
CA ILE A 51 -0.85 0.98 6.55
C ILE A 51 -2.12 1.82 6.64
N PRO A 52 -2.76 2.18 5.51
CA PRO A 52 -4.00 2.94 5.51
C PRO A 52 -5.16 2.13 6.10
N VAL A 53 -5.90 2.71 7.03
CA VAL A 53 -7.10 2.11 7.62
C VAL A 53 -8.33 2.91 7.20
N GLN A 54 -9.25 2.25 6.50
CA GLN A 54 -10.52 2.82 6.05
C GLN A 54 -11.66 2.31 6.92
N ARG A 55 -12.34 3.21 7.63
CA ARG A 55 -13.59 2.88 8.34
C ARG A 55 -14.76 2.91 7.38
N VAL A 56 -15.41 1.78 7.19
CA VAL A 56 -16.49 1.62 6.21
C VAL A 56 -17.75 0.98 6.84
N PRO A 57 -18.93 1.18 6.25
CA PRO A 57 -20.12 0.41 6.61
C PRO A 57 -19.87 -1.09 6.37
N VAL A 58 -20.48 -1.95 7.21
CA VAL A 58 -20.31 -3.42 7.11
C VAL A 58 -20.77 -3.96 5.76
N GLU A 59 -21.77 -3.35 5.15
CA GLU A 59 -22.31 -3.71 3.84
C GLU A 59 -21.25 -3.63 2.74
N ARG A 60 -20.29 -2.68 2.87
CA ARG A 60 -19.17 -2.55 1.94
C ARG A 60 -18.20 -3.73 2.06
N ILE A 61 -17.97 -4.23 3.29
CA ILE A 61 -17.14 -5.41 3.52
C ILE A 61 -17.88 -6.65 3.01
N ASN A 62 -19.19 -6.79 3.28
CA ASN A 62 -20.03 -7.89 2.82
C ASN A 62 -20.09 -8.03 1.29
N LYS A 63 -19.94 -6.92 0.55
CA LYS A 63 -19.83 -6.94 -0.93
C LYS A 63 -18.50 -7.50 -1.41
N ILE A 64 -17.45 -7.41 -0.61
CA ILE A 64 -16.10 -7.89 -0.94
C ILE A 64 -16.00 -9.38 -0.63
N THR A 65 -16.46 -9.80 0.54
CA THR A 65 -16.42 -11.19 0.98
C THR A 65 -17.63 -11.54 1.85
N ARG A 66 -18.16 -12.76 1.65
CA ARG A 66 -19.22 -13.33 2.49
C ARG A 66 -18.66 -14.25 3.59
N LYS A 67 -17.32 -14.40 3.66
CA LYS A 67 -16.67 -15.20 4.70
C LYS A 67 -16.74 -14.47 6.04
N ASN A 68 -16.49 -15.20 7.12
CA ASN A 68 -16.50 -14.63 8.48
C ASN A 68 -15.33 -13.64 8.66
N HIS A 69 -15.56 -12.38 8.26
CA HIS A 69 -14.56 -11.31 8.30
C HIS A 69 -14.52 -10.54 9.64
N GLN A 70 -15.49 -10.77 10.53
CA GLN A 70 -15.55 -10.10 11.85
C GLN A 70 -15.43 -8.55 11.76
N GLY A 71 -15.81 -7.96 10.63
CA GLY A 71 -15.72 -6.53 10.38
C GLY A 71 -14.34 -6.02 9.95
N VAL A 72 -13.39 -6.90 9.59
CA VAL A 72 -12.05 -6.51 9.17
C VAL A 72 -11.62 -7.30 7.93
N VAL A 73 -11.10 -6.59 6.94
CA VAL A 73 -10.47 -7.14 5.72
C VAL A 73 -9.20 -6.36 5.41
N ALA A 74 -8.10 -7.06 5.21
CA ALA A 74 -6.83 -6.52 4.76
C ALA A 74 -6.55 -6.95 3.31
N PHE A 75 -6.07 -6.02 2.50
CA PHE A 75 -5.63 -6.27 1.13
C PHE A 75 -4.11 -6.36 1.12
N ILE A 76 -3.59 -7.42 0.53
CA ILE A 76 -2.15 -7.64 0.42
C ILE A 76 -1.61 -6.80 -0.73
N SER A 77 -0.47 -6.16 -0.52
CA SER A 77 0.25 -5.44 -1.57
C SER A 77 0.95 -6.42 -2.51
N ALA A 78 1.00 -6.08 -3.79
CA ALA A 78 1.78 -6.82 -4.78
C ALA A 78 3.27 -6.44 -4.77
N ILE A 79 3.65 -5.42 -4.01
CA ILE A 79 5.03 -4.94 -3.87
C ILE A 79 5.37 -4.71 -2.40
N THR A 80 6.67 -4.65 -2.11
CA THR A 80 7.19 -4.15 -0.83
C THR A 80 7.35 -2.63 -0.92
N TYR A 81 6.71 -1.91 0.00
CA TYR A 81 6.90 -0.46 0.08
C TYR A 81 8.21 -0.13 0.81
N GLN A 82 8.89 0.89 0.30
CA GLN A 82 10.11 1.42 0.91
C GLN A 82 9.83 2.74 1.63
N LYS A 83 10.83 3.27 2.31
CA LYS A 83 10.86 4.63 2.86
C LYS A 83 11.83 5.48 2.06
N THR A 84 11.47 6.73 1.85
CA THR A 84 12.35 7.69 1.17
C THR A 84 13.65 7.91 1.94
N GLU A 85 13.58 7.88 3.29
CA GLU A 85 14.72 8.00 4.20
C GLU A 85 15.79 6.90 4.00
N ASP A 86 15.38 5.72 3.54
CA ASP A 86 16.29 4.60 3.25
C ASP A 86 16.76 4.63 1.79
N LEU A 87 15.85 4.93 0.86
CA LEU A 87 16.13 4.88 -0.58
C LEU A 87 17.11 5.98 -1.01
N VAL A 88 16.91 7.22 -0.57
CA VAL A 88 17.72 8.36 -1.03
C VAL A 88 19.20 8.20 -0.64
N PRO A 89 19.55 7.93 0.63
CA PRO A 89 20.94 7.67 1.00
C PRO A 89 21.57 6.50 0.21
N PHE A 90 20.83 5.42 0.06
CA PHE A 90 21.30 4.25 -0.71
C PHE A 90 21.65 4.62 -2.15
N LEU A 91 20.82 5.42 -2.83
CA LEU A 91 21.10 5.87 -4.21
C LEU A 91 22.37 6.74 -4.30
N PHE A 92 22.58 7.61 -3.31
CA PHE A 92 23.84 8.39 -3.23
C PHE A 92 25.08 7.53 -2.97
N GLU A 93 24.96 6.50 -2.11
CA GLU A 93 26.03 5.54 -1.86
C GLU A 93 26.39 4.75 -3.13
N GLU A 94 25.39 4.47 -3.99
CA GLU A 94 25.58 3.88 -5.32
C GLU A 94 26.19 4.85 -6.35
N GLY A 95 26.48 6.09 -5.96
CA GLY A 95 27.05 7.11 -6.85
C GLY A 95 26.05 7.74 -7.83
N LYS A 96 24.76 7.59 -7.57
CA LYS A 96 23.71 8.15 -8.42
C LYS A 96 23.32 9.57 -7.99
N ASN A 97 22.80 10.35 -8.95
CA ASN A 97 22.05 11.56 -8.68
C ASN A 97 20.56 11.19 -8.74
N PRO A 98 19.87 11.00 -7.60
CA PRO A 98 18.53 10.44 -7.58
C PRO A 98 17.51 11.29 -8.34
N LEU A 99 16.76 10.66 -9.25
CA LEU A 99 15.57 11.24 -9.87
C LEU A 99 14.34 10.55 -9.29
N LEU A 100 13.59 11.25 -8.45
CA LEU A 100 12.39 10.73 -7.80
C LEU A 100 11.15 11.44 -8.30
N ILE A 101 10.06 10.70 -8.46
CA ILE A 101 8.75 11.25 -8.83
C ILE A 101 7.81 11.13 -7.65
N MET A 102 7.22 12.24 -7.24
CA MET A 102 6.23 12.29 -6.18
C MET A 102 4.83 12.42 -6.79
N LEU A 103 3.93 11.51 -6.42
CA LEU A 103 2.56 11.46 -6.94
C LEU A 103 1.57 11.77 -5.82
N ASP A 104 0.92 12.92 -5.91
CA ASP A 104 -0.15 13.32 -5.00
C ASP A 104 -1.53 13.09 -5.62
N GLY A 105 -2.41 12.40 -4.88
CA GLY A 105 -3.80 12.21 -5.27
C GLY A 105 -4.03 11.23 -6.43
N ILE A 106 -3.05 10.45 -6.85
CA ILE A 106 -3.24 9.40 -7.84
C ILE A 106 -3.91 8.19 -7.17
N THR A 107 -5.15 7.92 -7.53
CA THR A 107 -5.96 6.82 -6.95
C THR A 107 -6.35 5.74 -7.95
N ASP A 108 -6.25 6.04 -9.23
CA ASP A 108 -6.53 5.09 -10.31
C ASP A 108 -5.34 4.17 -10.57
N VAL A 109 -5.60 2.85 -10.49
CA VAL A 109 -4.58 1.79 -10.62
C VAL A 109 -3.93 1.78 -12.01
N ARG A 110 -4.72 2.04 -13.06
CA ARG A 110 -4.21 2.01 -14.44
C ARG A 110 -3.34 3.22 -14.73
N ASN A 111 -3.76 4.40 -14.26
CA ASN A 111 -2.96 5.61 -14.37
C ASN A 111 -1.64 5.46 -13.64
N PHE A 112 -1.66 4.92 -12.41
CA PHE A 112 -0.44 4.65 -11.65
C PHE A 112 0.50 3.69 -12.38
N GLY A 113 -0.03 2.57 -12.90
CA GLY A 113 0.75 1.61 -13.67
C GLY A 113 1.38 2.23 -14.92
N ALA A 114 0.63 3.07 -15.67
CA ALA A 114 1.13 3.77 -16.84
C ALA A 114 2.25 4.77 -16.47
N ILE A 115 2.08 5.51 -15.37
CA ILE A 115 3.12 6.42 -14.84
C ILE A 115 4.37 5.62 -14.46
N ALA A 116 4.24 4.53 -13.71
CA ALA A 116 5.37 3.70 -13.30
C ALA A 116 6.16 3.16 -14.50
N ARG A 117 5.46 2.69 -15.55
CA ARG A 117 6.10 2.26 -16.79
C ARG A 117 6.90 3.39 -17.45
N THR A 118 6.33 4.60 -17.50
CA THR A 118 7.01 5.77 -18.07
C THR A 118 8.21 6.16 -17.22
N CYS A 119 8.07 6.13 -15.88
CA CYS A 119 9.16 6.40 -14.95
C CYS A 119 10.34 5.45 -15.15
N GLU A 120 10.09 4.15 -15.30
CA GLU A 120 11.14 3.17 -15.58
C GLU A 120 11.87 3.48 -16.88
N CYS A 121 11.14 3.74 -17.96
CA CYS A 121 11.73 4.10 -19.25
C CYS A 121 12.53 5.41 -19.22
N ALA A 122 12.16 6.34 -18.33
CA ALA A 122 12.82 7.63 -18.17
C ALA A 122 14.02 7.58 -17.21
N GLY A 123 14.32 6.43 -16.62
CA GLY A 123 15.42 6.29 -15.65
C GLY A 123 15.12 6.91 -14.28
N VAL A 124 13.87 6.96 -13.88
CA VAL A 124 13.46 7.37 -12.53
C VAL A 124 13.90 6.31 -11.52
N ASP A 125 14.49 6.72 -10.41
CA ASP A 125 15.03 5.83 -9.38
C ASP A 125 14.00 5.42 -8.33
N GLY A 126 12.86 6.10 -8.25
CA GLY A 126 11.77 5.73 -7.34
C GLY A 126 10.54 6.61 -7.45
N ILE A 127 9.40 6.06 -7.04
CA ILE A 127 8.12 6.77 -6.95
C ILE A 127 7.76 6.94 -5.48
N ILE A 128 7.31 8.14 -5.11
CA ILE A 128 6.84 8.45 -3.75
C ILE A 128 5.34 8.70 -3.80
N ILE A 129 4.60 8.01 -2.93
CA ILE A 129 3.15 8.14 -2.79
C ILE A 129 2.76 8.40 -1.34
N PRO A 130 1.64 9.11 -1.07
CA PRO A 130 1.15 9.27 0.28
C PRO A 130 0.49 7.98 0.79
N ALA A 131 0.51 7.75 2.10
CA ALA A 131 -0.16 6.62 2.73
C ALA A 131 -1.69 6.72 2.65
N LYS A 132 -2.24 7.94 2.50
CA LYS A 132 -3.70 8.16 2.39
C LYS A 132 -4.03 8.77 1.04
N ASN A 133 -5.26 8.52 0.56
CA ASN A 133 -5.76 9.03 -0.73
C ASN A 133 -4.82 8.70 -1.91
N SER A 134 -4.28 7.50 -1.89
CA SER A 134 -3.36 7.00 -2.89
C SER A 134 -3.85 5.68 -3.47
N VAL A 135 -3.17 5.24 -4.51
CA VAL A 135 -3.44 4.01 -5.23
C VAL A 135 -3.18 2.77 -4.35
N SER A 136 -3.93 1.71 -4.61
CA SER A 136 -3.61 0.36 -4.16
C SER A 136 -2.71 -0.33 -5.18
N VAL A 137 -1.51 -0.74 -4.78
CA VAL A 137 -0.60 -1.45 -5.68
C VAL A 137 -0.90 -2.94 -5.63
N ASN A 138 -1.76 -3.37 -6.54
CA ASN A 138 -2.23 -4.74 -6.70
C ASN A 138 -1.72 -5.36 -8.02
N ALA A 139 -2.17 -6.57 -8.34
CA ALA A 139 -1.81 -7.26 -9.58
C ALA A 139 -2.16 -6.48 -10.85
N ASP A 140 -3.26 -5.69 -10.84
CA ASP A 140 -3.63 -4.84 -11.97
C ASP A 140 -2.62 -3.70 -12.19
N ALA A 141 -2.08 -3.11 -11.11
CA ALA A 141 -1.00 -2.12 -11.19
C ALA A 141 0.26 -2.74 -11.81
N ILE A 142 0.66 -3.92 -11.34
CA ILE A 142 1.80 -4.67 -11.91
C ILE A 142 1.61 -4.89 -13.40
N LYS A 143 0.45 -5.41 -13.80
CA LYS A 143 0.13 -5.68 -15.20
C LYS A 143 0.16 -4.42 -16.06
N THR A 144 -0.44 -3.34 -15.58
CA THR A 144 -0.52 -2.08 -16.34
C THR A 144 0.85 -1.39 -16.44
N SER A 145 1.72 -1.58 -15.44
CA SER A 145 3.10 -1.09 -15.48
C SER A 145 4.01 -1.88 -16.43
N ALA A 146 3.51 -2.94 -17.06
CA ALA A 146 4.29 -3.85 -17.90
C ALA A 146 5.54 -4.41 -17.17
N GLY A 147 5.42 -4.63 -15.84
CA GLY A 147 6.48 -5.16 -15.00
C GLY A 147 7.38 -4.11 -14.31
N ALA A 148 7.26 -2.83 -14.66
CA ALA A 148 8.07 -1.76 -14.06
C ALA A 148 8.02 -1.75 -12.52
N LEU A 149 6.86 -2.04 -11.93
CA LEU A 149 6.69 -2.10 -10.48
C LEU A 149 7.36 -3.30 -9.78
N HIS A 150 7.97 -4.21 -10.52
CA HIS A 150 8.85 -5.24 -9.93
C HIS A 150 10.25 -4.72 -9.60
N THR A 151 10.70 -3.70 -10.30
CA THR A 151 12.06 -3.16 -10.21
C THR A 151 12.10 -1.74 -9.66
N LEU A 152 11.13 -0.90 -10.04
CA LEU A 152 11.06 0.49 -9.63
C LEU A 152 10.56 0.61 -8.17
N PRO A 153 11.38 1.12 -7.23
CA PRO A 153 10.99 1.30 -5.85
C PRO A 153 9.78 2.23 -5.69
N VAL A 154 8.85 1.86 -4.81
CA VAL A 154 7.73 2.70 -4.42
C VAL A 154 7.83 3.00 -2.93
N CYS A 155 8.05 4.27 -2.60
CA CYS A 155 8.07 4.75 -1.22
C CYS A 155 6.67 5.19 -0.79
N ARG A 156 6.24 4.76 0.39
CA ARG A 156 4.97 5.18 0.99
C ARG A 156 5.26 6.09 2.18
N GLU A 157 4.75 7.33 2.15
CA GLU A 157 5.07 8.35 3.12
C GLU A 157 3.83 8.89 3.85
N GLN A 158 3.99 9.24 5.12
CA GLN A 158 2.91 9.83 5.92
C GLN A 158 2.52 11.23 5.43
N SER A 159 3.49 12.02 5.00
CA SER A 159 3.33 13.41 4.58
C SER A 159 4.31 13.74 3.46
N LEU A 160 3.79 13.98 2.27
CA LEU A 160 4.60 14.41 1.12
C LEU A 160 5.33 15.75 1.39
N THR A 161 4.68 16.68 2.08
CA THR A 161 5.29 17.95 2.46
C THR A 161 6.51 17.79 3.36
N SER A 162 6.47 16.84 4.30
CA SER A 162 7.62 16.53 5.15
C SER A 162 8.73 15.85 4.37
N THR A 163 8.36 14.97 3.45
CA THR A 163 9.31 14.24 2.60
C THR A 163 10.06 15.19 1.65
N ILE A 164 9.42 16.25 1.15
CA ILE A 164 10.10 17.26 0.30
C ILE A 164 11.16 18.04 1.09
N LYS A 165 11.00 18.18 2.41
CA LYS A 165 11.93 18.92 3.26
C LYS A 165 13.11 18.07 3.74
N PHE A 166 13.01 16.79 3.56
CA PHE A 166 14.07 15.82 3.84
C PHE A 166 15.15 15.88 2.74
#